data_b3216f7744f3edf4ee29f8f7881a6a7c
#
_entry.id   b3216f7744f3edf4ee29f8f7881a6a7c
#
_cell.length_a   1.000
_cell.length_b   1.000
_cell.length_c   1.000
_cell.angle_alpha   90.00
_cell.angle_beta   90.00
_cell.angle_gamma   90.00
#
_symmetry.space_group_name_H-M   'P 1'
#
loop_
_entity.id
_entity.type
_entity.pdbx_description
1 polymer ?
#
loop_
_entity_poly.entity_id
_entity_poly.type
_entity_poly.pdbx_seq_one_letter_code
_entity_poly.pdbx_strand_id
1 'polypeptide(L)'
;MSGSLNKVQLIGRLGADPEIKQMVNGKNVARLSIATSQTWKDKSTGERKEKTEWHRIVIFNEGLVNIVQQYLKKGANVYLEGQLSTRKWRD
;
A
#
# COMPACT_ATOMS: atom_id res chain seq x y z
N MET A 1 -1.58 16.00 25.10
CA MET A 1 -0.56 15.74 24.07
C MET A 1 -0.10 14.30 24.14
N SER A 2 -0.07 13.65 23.03
CA SER A 2 0.45 12.29 22.96
C SER A 2 1.89 12.31 22.48
N GLY A 3 2.78 11.59 23.13
CA GLY A 3 4.16 11.44 22.72
C GLY A 3 4.32 10.29 21.74
N SER A 4 3.54 10.28 20.65
CA SER A 4 3.55 9.17 19.71
C SER A 4 3.66 9.63 18.25
N LEU A 5 4.13 8.75 17.42
CA LEU A 5 4.22 8.95 15.98
C LEU A 5 3.69 7.73 15.27
N ASN A 6 2.82 7.93 14.30
CA ASN A 6 2.34 6.86 13.44
C ASN A 6 2.57 7.27 11.99
N LYS A 7 3.64 6.78 11.41
CA LYS A 7 4.02 7.10 10.04
C LYS A 7 4.61 5.89 9.35
N VAL A 8 4.12 5.63 8.15
CA VAL A 8 4.61 4.55 7.31
C VAL A 8 5.06 5.14 5.98
N GLN A 9 6.22 4.70 5.50
CA GLN A 9 6.73 5.06 4.19
C GLN A 9 6.96 3.78 3.41
N LEU A 10 6.47 3.76 2.19
CA LEU A 10 6.63 2.59 1.32
C LEU A 10 7.06 3.03 -0.06
N ILE A 11 7.97 2.26 -0.64
CA ILE A 11 8.29 2.32 -2.06
C ILE A 11 8.07 0.93 -2.60
N GLY A 12 7.18 0.79 -3.58
CA GLY A 12 6.88 -0.53 -4.11
C GLY A 12 6.08 -0.45 -5.39
N ARG A 13 5.66 -1.61 -5.87
CA ARG A 13 4.92 -1.71 -7.13
C ARG A 13 3.50 -2.18 -6.89
N LEU A 14 2.57 -1.64 -7.68
CA LEU A 14 1.19 -2.09 -7.65
C LEU A 14 1.11 -3.52 -8.19
N GLY A 15 0.45 -4.39 -7.43
CA GLY A 15 0.21 -5.77 -7.84
C GLY A 15 -1.01 -5.93 -8.73
N ALA A 16 -1.86 -4.90 -8.78
CA ALA A 16 -3.07 -4.89 -9.59
C ALA A 16 -3.42 -3.44 -9.88
N ASP A 17 -4.34 -3.23 -10.83
CA ASP A 17 -4.87 -1.90 -11.08
C ASP A 17 -5.59 -1.39 -9.82
N PRO A 18 -5.53 -0.09 -9.53
CA PRO A 18 -6.24 0.46 -8.38
C PRO A 18 -7.74 0.20 -8.46
N GLU A 19 -8.32 -0.12 -7.32
CA GLU A 19 -9.77 -0.27 -7.22
C GLU A 19 -10.35 1.02 -6.64
N ILE A 20 -11.27 1.63 -7.38
CA ILE A 20 -11.94 2.85 -6.95
C ILE A 20 -13.34 2.47 -6.48
N LYS A 21 -13.67 2.85 -5.26
CA LYS A 21 -14.93 2.50 -4.65
C LYS A 21 -15.63 3.74 -4.13
N GLN A 22 -16.92 3.84 -4.38
CA GLN A 22 -17.72 4.94 -3.86
C GLN A 22 -18.27 4.56 -2.49
N MET A 23 -18.08 5.46 -1.52
CA MET A 23 -18.60 5.28 -0.17
C MET A 23 -20.05 5.75 -0.09
N VAL A 24 -20.70 5.39 1.01
CA VAL A 24 -22.10 5.77 1.27
C VAL A 24 -22.29 7.29 1.22
N ASN A 25 -21.30 8.05 1.64
CA ASN A 25 -21.37 9.52 1.64
C ASN A 25 -21.12 10.14 0.25
N GLY A 26 -20.98 9.31 -0.79
CA GLY A 26 -20.77 9.77 -2.16
C GLY A 26 -19.31 10.01 -2.53
N LYS A 27 -18.41 9.93 -1.58
CA LYS A 27 -16.98 10.15 -1.85
C LYS A 27 -16.32 8.86 -2.31
N ASN A 28 -15.32 9.00 -3.15
CA ASN A 28 -14.55 7.87 -3.64
C ASN A 28 -13.34 7.59 -2.78
N VAL A 29 -13.01 6.31 -2.65
CA VAL A 29 -11.76 5.87 -2.05
C VAL A 29 -11.03 4.99 -3.04
N ALA A 30 -9.69 4.99 -2.96
CA ALA A 30 -8.87 4.12 -3.77
C ALA A 30 -8.24 3.05 -2.90
N ARG A 31 -8.25 1.82 -3.40
CA ARG A 31 -7.56 0.69 -2.76
C ARG A 31 -6.42 0.25 -3.64
N LEU A 32 -5.25 0.15 -3.05
CA LEU A 32 -4.04 -0.29 -3.74
C LEU A 32 -3.46 -1.50 -3.02
N SER A 33 -2.83 -2.37 -3.78
CA SER A 33 -2.01 -3.45 -3.25
C SER A 33 -0.58 -3.19 -3.69
N ILE A 34 0.29 -2.94 -2.72
CA ILE A 34 1.68 -2.55 -2.97
C ILE A 34 2.60 -3.69 -2.52
N ALA A 35 3.49 -4.11 -3.40
CA ALA A 35 4.47 -5.13 -3.11
C ALA A 35 5.80 -4.49 -2.75
N THR A 36 6.36 -4.91 -1.62
CA THR A 36 7.75 -4.61 -1.26
C THR A 36 8.49 -5.92 -1.15
N SER A 37 9.70 -5.97 -1.72
CA SER A 37 10.46 -7.22 -1.78
C SER A 37 11.83 -7.05 -1.18
N GLN A 38 12.31 -8.13 -0.56
CA GLN A 38 13.67 -8.25 -0.07
C GLN A 38 14.31 -9.44 -0.75
N THR A 39 15.56 -9.27 -1.14
CA THR A 39 16.35 -10.38 -1.65
C THR A 39 17.62 -10.51 -0.83
N TRP A 40 18.01 -11.73 -0.54
CA TRP A 40 19.25 -11.98 0.19
C TRP A 40 19.83 -13.31 -0.24
N LYS A 41 21.09 -13.50 0.08
CA LYS A 41 21.78 -14.76 -0.17
C LYS A 41 21.80 -15.59 1.11
N ASP A 42 21.31 -16.82 1.02
CA ASP A 42 21.35 -17.75 2.12
C ASP A 42 22.80 -18.20 2.34
N LYS A 43 23.32 -17.96 3.54
CA LYS A 43 24.70 -18.31 3.86
C LYS A 43 24.95 -19.80 3.91
N SER A 44 23.92 -20.56 4.25
CA SER A 44 24.03 -22.02 4.37
C SER A 44 24.09 -22.71 3.02
N THR A 45 23.23 -22.29 2.07
CA THR A 45 23.06 -22.97 0.78
C THR A 45 23.68 -22.21 -0.37
N GLY A 46 23.97 -20.91 -0.18
CA GLY A 46 24.42 -20.04 -1.27
C GLY A 46 23.29 -19.63 -2.22
N GLU A 47 22.08 -20.06 -1.97
CA GLU A 47 20.94 -19.71 -2.80
C GLU A 47 20.47 -18.28 -2.58
N ARG A 48 19.97 -17.69 -3.65
CA ARG A 48 19.33 -16.38 -3.57
C ARG A 48 17.86 -16.56 -3.17
N LYS A 49 17.45 -15.86 -2.14
CA LYS A 49 16.09 -15.94 -1.64
C LYS A 49 15.40 -14.59 -1.77
N GLU A 50 14.09 -14.64 -1.93
CA GLU A 50 13.26 -13.44 -2.05
C GLU A 50 12.03 -13.58 -1.19
N LYS A 51 11.67 -12.49 -0.54
CA LYS A 51 10.43 -12.41 0.23
C LYS A 51 9.68 -11.15 -0.19
N THR A 52 8.40 -11.30 -0.50
CA THR A 52 7.53 -10.21 -0.89
C THR A 52 6.47 -10.01 0.19
N GLU A 53 6.34 -8.76 0.63
CA GLU A 53 5.26 -8.35 1.53
C GLU A 53 4.24 -7.56 0.73
N TRP A 54 2.97 -7.88 0.92
CA TRP A 54 1.87 -7.20 0.27
C TRP A 54 1.20 -6.26 1.27
N HIS A 55 1.13 -4.99 0.89
CA HIS A 55 0.54 -3.95 1.75
C HIS A 55 -0.77 -3.49 1.15
N ARG A 56 -1.81 -3.45 1.96
CA ARG A 56 -3.10 -2.91 1.55
C ARG A 56 -3.16 -1.44 1.91
N ILE A 57 -3.41 -0.62 0.91
CA ILE A 57 -3.42 0.83 1.03
C ILE A 57 -4.82 1.32 0.72
N VAL A 58 -5.31 2.23 1.54
CA VAL A 58 -6.59 2.90 1.31
C VAL A 58 -6.33 4.40 1.27
N ILE A 59 -6.79 5.05 0.22
CA ILE A 59 -6.63 6.49 0.03
C ILE A 59 -8.00 7.14 0.08
N PHE A 60 -8.18 8.05 1.04
CA PHE A 60 -9.45 8.75 1.23
C PHE A 60 -9.45 10.16 0.63
N ASN A 61 -8.28 10.73 0.38
CA ASN A 61 -8.16 12.08 -0.17
C ASN A 61 -8.62 12.09 -1.63
N GLU A 62 -9.64 12.88 -1.93
CA GLU A 62 -10.23 12.90 -3.27
C GLU A 62 -9.26 13.34 -4.35
N GLY A 63 -8.39 14.31 -4.06
CA GLY A 63 -7.37 14.74 -5.00
C GLY A 63 -6.42 13.62 -5.36
N LEU A 64 -5.99 12.86 -4.36
CA LEU A 64 -5.11 11.72 -4.58
C LEU A 64 -5.84 10.57 -5.29
N VAL A 65 -7.11 10.35 -4.97
CA VAL A 65 -7.91 9.31 -5.66
C VAL A 65 -7.96 9.61 -7.16
N ASN A 66 -8.15 10.88 -7.53
CA ASN A 66 -8.16 11.26 -8.95
C ASN A 66 -6.83 11.00 -9.63
N ILE A 67 -5.73 11.31 -8.97
CA ILE A 67 -4.38 11.04 -9.50
C ILE A 67 -4.16 9.55 -9.69
N VAL A 68 -4.53 8.77 -8.68
CA VAL A 68 -4.42 7.30 -8.73
C VAL A 68 -5.19 6.75 -9.91
N GLN A 69 -6.43 7.21 -10.06
CA GLN A 69 -7.31 6.72 -11.12
C GLN A 69 -6.78 7.04 -12.50
N GLN A 70 -6.16 8.21 -12.68
CA GLN A 70 -5.67 8.66 -13.97
C GLN A 70 -4.32 8.05 -14.35
N TYR A 71 -3.42 7.85 -13.39
CA TYR A 71 -2.03 7.59 -13.69
C TYR A 71 -1.49 6.25 -13.22
N LEU A 72 -2.09 5.62 -12.22
CA LEU A 72 -1.54 4.40 -11.65
C LEU A 72 -2.19 3.16 -12.25
N LYS A 73 -1.35 2.18 -12.58
CA LYS A 73 -1.76 0.90 -13.12
C LYS A 73 -0.92 -0.21 -12.50
N LYS A 74 -1.36 -1.44 -12.68
CA LYS A 74 -0.58 -2.62 -12.28
C LYS A 74 0.87 -2.48 -12.73
N GLY A 75 1.80 -2.71 -11.84
CA GLY A 75 3.23 -2.64 -12.11
C GLY A 75 3.86 -1.27 -11.88
N ALA A 76 3.07 -0.23 -11.64
CA ALA A 76 3.60 1.11 -11.38
C ALA A 76 4.43 1.11 -10.11
N ASN A 77 5.57 1.79 -10.15
CA ASN A 77 6.41 1.96 -8.98
C ASN A 77 6.04 3.28 -8.31
N VAL A 78 5.72 3.23 -7.03
CA VAL A 78 5.25 4.40 -6.31
C VAL A 78 5.95 4.55 -4.96
N TYR A 79 6.04 5.79 -4.53
CA TYR A 79 6.38 6.15 -3.16
C TYR A 79 5.14 6.70 -2.49
N LEU A 80 4.88 6.26 -1.26
CA LEU A 80 3.77 6.81 -0.51
C LEU A 80 4.10 6.93 0.98
N GLU A 81 3.39 7.83 1.63
CA GLU A 81 3.43 8.00 3.07
C GLU A 81 2.01 7.92 3.61
N GLY A 82 1.89 7.38 4.80
CA GLY A 82 0.61 7.28 5.45
C GLY A 82 0.73 6.88 6.89
N GLN A 83 -0.36 6.41 7.43
CA GLN A 83 -0.45 5.95 8.80
C GLN A 83 -0.89 4.50 8.82
N LEU A 84 -0.44 3.79 9.84
CA LEU A 84 -0.91 2.43 10.07
C LEU A 84 -2.23 2.48 10.81
N SER A 85 -3.24 1.79 10.26
CA SER A 85 -4.55 1.71 10.86
C SER A 85 -4.89 0.25 11.11
N THR A 86 -5.44 -0.02 12.28
CA THR A 86 -5.78 -1.39 12.68
C THR A 86 -7.29 -1.51 12.79
N ARG A 87 -7.82 -2.58 12.20
CA ARG A 87 -9.23 -2.90 12.36
C ARG A 87 -9.42 -3.83 13.53
N LYS A 88 -10.45 -3.53 14.30
CA LYS A 88 -10.85 -4.37 15.41
C LYS A 88 -11.89 -5.37 14.90
N TRP A 89 -11.61 -6.66 15.10
CA TRP A 89 -12.57 -7.70 14.75
C TRP A 89 -13.63 -7.82 15.82
N ARG A 90 -14.84 -8.03 15.37
CA ARG A 90 -15.96 -8.38 16.25
C ARG A 90 -16.46 -9.76 15.87
N ASP A 91 -16.60 -10.58 16.86
CA ASP A 91 -17.23 -11.89 16.70
C ASP A 91 -18.73 -11.80 16.82
#